data_816720ca9e4a64c9fc4f1ef8e68694e6
#
_entry.id   816720ca9e4a64c9fc4f1ef8e68694e6
#
_cell.length_a   1.000
_cell.length_b   1.000
_cell.length_c   1.000
_cell.angle_alpha   90.00
_cell.angle_beta   90.00
_cell.angle_gamma   90.00
#
_symmetry.space_group_name_H-M   'P 1'
#
loop_
_entity.id
_entity.type
_entity.pdbx_description
1 polymer ?
#
loop_
_entity_poly.entity_id
_entity_poly.type
_entity_poly.pdbx_seq_one_letter_code
_entity_poly.pdbx_strand_id
1 'polypeptide(L)'
;MSSPEIALSCVSSVYIRQMTFIKAGDIEIGHSHVFDHQTLVAVGSVEVVVNGDKKIFTAPHIVFIKKDAVHELTALEDNTVVYCIHALRDGDDVCDIIDPESIPFGAREDQIFPVANNLIHV
;
A
#
# COMPACT_ATOMS: atom_id res chain seq x y z
N MET A 1 -6.70 15.99 13.21
CA MET A 1 -6.00 14.96 12.43
C MET A 1 -5.64 15.55 11.08
N SER A 2 -4.39 15.47 10.76
CA SER A 2 -3.87 15.98 9.49
C SER A 2 -3.67 14.86 8.50
N SER A 3 -3.58 15.23 7.22
CA SER A 3 -3.13 14.33 6.17
C SER A 3 -1.61 14.21 6.20
N PRO A 4 -1.03 13.15 5.66
CA PRO A 4 0.42 13.03 5.57
C PRO A 4 1.00 14.06 4.57
N GLU A 5 2.26 14.39 4.74
CA GLU A 5 3.03 15.11 3.74
C GLU A 5 3.38 14.15 2.60
N ILE A 6 3.24 14.61 1.36
CA ILE A 6 3.40 13.77 0.17
C ILE A 6 4.62 14.18 -0.63
N ALA A 7 5.44 13.20 -1.01
CA ALA A 7 6.47 13.34 -2.03
C ALA A 7 6.23 12.31 -3.13
N LEU A 8 6.38 12.72 -4.38
CA LEU A 8 6.12 11.87 -5.54
C LEU A 8 7.38 11.73 -6.39
N SER A 9 7.57 10.55 -6.95
CA SER A 9 8.62 10.27 -7.92
C SER A 9 8.08 9.33 -8.98
N CYS A 10 8.49 9.54 -10.23
CA CYS A 10 8.24 8.60 -11.31
C CYS A 10 9.47 8.57 -12.19
N VAL A 11 10.28 7.54 -12.06
CA VAL A 11 11.53 7.34 -12.79
C VAL A 11 11.54 5.94 -13.36
N SER A 12 11.92 5.80 -14.64
CA SER A 12 11.99 4.49 -15.30
C SER A 12 10.71 3.68 -15.15
N SER A 13 9.56 4.35 -15.31
CA SER A 13 8.23 3.75 -15.19
C SER A 13 7.92 3.18 -13.80
N VAL A 14 8.66 3.57 -12.78
CA VAL A 14 8.35 3.23 -11.38
C VAL A 14 7.80 4.46 -10.67
N TYR A 15 6.54 4.37 -10.26
CA TYR A 15 5.86 5.42 -9.52
C TYR A 15 6.00 5.14 -8.03
N ILE A 16 6.42 6.16 -7.28
CA ILE A 16 6.56 6.08 -5.83
C ILE A 16 5.83 7.28 -5.20
N ARG A 17 4.97 6.98 -4.26
CA ARG A 17 4.32 8.00 -3.41
C ARG A 17 4.79 7.78 -1.98
N GLN A 18 5.54 8.74 -1.45
CA GLN A 18 5.98 8.73 -0.06
C GLN A 18 4.99 9.53 0.78
N MET A 19 4.53 8.94 1.86
CA MET A 19 3.64 9.58 2.83
C MET A 19 4.37 9.67 4.17
N THR A 20 4.54 10.88 4.68
CA THR A 20 5.13 11.12 6.00
C THR A 20 4.03 11.63 6.93
N PHE A 21 3.67 10.79 7.90
CA PHE A 21 2.68 11.11 8.93
C PHE A 21 3.41 11.72 10.11
N ILE A 22 3.36 13.03 10.25
CA ILE A 22 4.15 13.76 11.25
C ILE A 22 3.73 13.40 12.67
N LYS A 23 2.42 13.25 12.90
CA LYS A 23 1.87 12.94 14.22
C LYS A 23 1.09 11.64 14.21
N ALA A 24 1.18 10.90 15.31
CA ALA A 24 0.27 9.79 15.56
C ALA A 24 -1.18 10.28 15.44
N GLY A 25 -2.01 9.51 14.74
CA GLY A 25 -3.39 9.87 14.45
C GLY A 25 -3.60 10.56 13.11
N ASP A 26 -2.55 11.02 12.44
CA ASP A 26 -2.66 11.52 11.08
C ASP A 26 -3.15 10.42 10.15
N ILE A 27 -3.95 10.80 9.17
CA ILE A 27 -4.73 9.85 8.39
C ILE A 27 -4.66 10.14 6.90
N GLU A 28 -4.43 9.10 6.10
CA GLU A 28 -4.70 9.07 4.67
C GLU A 28 -6.11 8.54 4.49
N ILE A 29 -7.03 9.41 4.07
CA ILE A 29 -8.46 9.10 3.98
C ILE A 29 -8.71 7.96 3.00
N GLY A 30 -9.71 7.13 3.30
CA GLY A 30 -10.05 5.96 2.51
C GLY A 30 -10.35 6.28 1.06
N HIS A 31 -9.70 5.54 0.17
CA HIS A 31 -9.86 5.65 -1.28
C HIS A 31 -9.56 4.29 -1.91
N SER A 32 -9.88 4.17 -3.19
CA SER A 32 -9.55 2.98 -3.95
C SER A 32 -8.85 3.36 -5.24
N HIS A 33 -8.07 2.43 -5.77
CA HIS A 33 -7.41 2.57 -7.06
C HIS A 33 -7.87 1.47 -8.00
N VAL A 34 -7.78 1.74 -9.30
CA VAL A 34 -8.09 0.76 -10.34
C VAL A 34 -6.91 -0.17 -10.63
N PHE A 35 -5.87 -0.10 -9.82
CA PHE A 35 -4.66 -0.92 -9.97
C PHE A 35 -4.19 -1.41 -8.60
N ASP A 36 -3.52 -2.56 -8.60
CA ASP A 36 -2.85 -3.08 -7.42
C ASP A 36 -1.58 -2.30 -7.12
N HIS A 37 -1.16 -2.28 -5.87
CA HIS A 37 0.12 -1.66 -5.52
C HIS A 37 0.73 -2.31 -4.28
N GLN A 38 2.03 -2.10 -4.13
CA GLN A 38 2.76 -2.49 -2.94
C GLN A 38 2.88 -1.29 -2.01
N THR A 39 2.68 -1.54 -0.72
CA THR A 39 2.83 -0.54 0.33
C THR A 39 3.97 -0.98 1.25
N LEU A 40 4.97 -0.12 1.40
CA LEU A 40 6.09 -0.36 2.30
C LEU A 40 5.93 0.51 3.54
N VAL A 41 5.74 -0.11 4.70
CA VAL A 41 5.82 0.60 5.98
C VAL A 41 7.30 0.65 6.35
N ALA A 42 7.91 1.82 6.16
CA ALA A 42 9.36 1.98 6.27
C ALA A 42 9.81 2.42 7.66
N VAL A 43 9.02 3.26 8.33
CA VAL A 43 9.30 3.78 9.68
C VAL A 43 7.99 3.84 10.46
N GLY A 44 8.03 3.44 11.71
CA GLY A 44 6.87 3.54 12.61
C GLY A 44 5.87 2.40 12.45
N SER A 45 4.61 2.70 12.69
CA SER A 45 3.52 1.73 12.57
C SER A 45 2.24 2.40 12.10
N VAL A 46 1.40 1.62 11.43
CA VAL A 46 0.19 2.12 10.79
C VAL A 46 -0.94 1.11 10.96
N GLU A 47 -2.15 1.60 11.20
CA GLU A 47 -3.37 0.82 11.10
C GLU A 47 -3.91 0.98 9.69
N VAL A 48 -4.07 -0.14 9.00
CA VAL A 48 -4.63 -0.17 7.65
C VAL A 48 -6.02 -0.78 7.72
N VAL A 49 -6.99 -0.06 7.16
CA VAL A 49 -8.37 -0.55 7.03
C VAL A 49 -8.61 -0.81 5.56
N VAL A 50 -8.95 -2.04 5.22
CA VAL A 50 -9.28 -2.44 3.84
C VAL A 50 -10.66 -3.07 3.82
N ASN A 51 -11.60 -2.43 3.11
CA ASN A 51 -12.99 -2.89 3.01
C ASN A 51 -13.62 -3.18 4.39
N GLY A 52 -13.29 -2.36 5.39
CA GLY A 52 -13.80 -2.50 6.76
C GLY A 52 -12.97 -3.40 7.68
N ASP A 53 -12.07 -4.20 7.13
CA ASP A 53 -11.16 -5.03 7.93
C ASP A 53 -9.94 -4.22 8.35
N LYS A 54 -9.53 -4.37 9.61
CA LYS A 54 -8.43 -3.62 10.21
C LYS A 54 -7.24 -4.51 10.49
N LYS A 55 -6.05 -4.01 10.20
CA LYS A 55 -4.81 -4.67 10.58
C LYS A 55 -3.72 -3.64 10.88
N ILE A 56 -2.86 -3.95 11.84
CA ILE A 56 -1.73 -3.10 12.23
C ILE A 56 -0.46 -3.69 11.62
N PHE A 57 0.34 -2.82 11.00
CA PHE A 57 1.64 -3.18 10.46
C PHE A 57 2.72 -2.29 11.08
N THR A 58 3.79 -2.92 11.54
CA THR A 58 4.95 -2.25 12.13
C THR A 58 6.14 -2.39 11.19
N ALA A 59 6.86 -1.29 10.99
CA ALA A 59 8.04 -1.27 10.12
C ALA A 59 9.14 -2.23 10.60
N PRO A 60 9.91 -2.83 9.70
CA PRO A 60 9.72 -2.81 8.26
C PRO A 60 8.68 -3.85 7.80
N HIS A 61 7.77 -3.48 6.93
CA HIS A 61 6.75 -4.42 6.43
C HIS A 61 6.29 -4.04 5.04
N ILE A 62 6.11 -5.03 4.16
CA ILE A 62 5.58 -4.84 2.81
C ILE A 62 4.15 -5.41 2.78
N VAL A 63 3.21 -4.61 2.32
CA VAL A 63 1.80 -4.98 2.21
C VAL A 63 1.36 -4.84 0.75
N PHE A 64 0.75 -5.88 0.21
CA PHE A 64 0.13 -5.83 -1.10
C PHE A 64 -1.34 -5.48 -0.95
N ILE A 65 -1.80 -4.42 -1.64
CA ILE A 65 -3.19 -3.99 -1.62
C ILE A 65 -3.78 -4.19 -3.01
N LYS A 66 -4.85 -4.97 -3.10
CA LYS A 66 -5.52 -5.26 -4.37
C LYS A 66 -6.23 -4.03 -4.92
N LYS A 67 -6.36 -3.97 -6.25
CA LYS A 67 -7.14 -2.93 -6.89
C LYS A 67 -8.59 -2.93 -6.40
N ASP A 68 -9.24 -1.79 -6.50
CA ASP A 68 -10.64 -1.56 -6.12
C ASP A 68 -10.94 -1.78 -4.62
N ALA A 69 -9.93 -2.11 -3.82
CA ALA A 69 -10.10 -2.21 -2.38
C ALA A 69 -10.05 -0.81 -1.76
N VAL A 70 -11.12 -0.42 -1.07
CA VAL A 70 -11.15 0.83 -0.32
C VAL A 70 -10.23 0.67 0.88
N HIS A 71 -9.21 1.50 0.97
CA HIS A 71 -8.22 1.41 2.04
C HIS A 71 -7.93 2.77 2.64
N GLU A 72 -7.61 2.76 3.91
CA GLU A 72 -7.34 3.94 4.73
C GLU A 72 -6.20 3.63 5.69
N LEU A 73 -5.28 4.57 5.86
CA LEU A 73 -4.12 4.39 6.72
C LEU A 73 -4.12 5.44 7.82
N THR A 74 -3.94 5.00 9.06
CA THR A 74 -3.81 5.88 10.23
C THR A 74 -2.48 5.60 10.90
N ALA A 75 -1.65 6.62 11.06
CA ALA A 75 -0.38 6.48 11.77
C ALA A 75 -0.61 6.25 13.25
N LEU A 76 0.13 5.30 13.82
CA LEU A 76 0.09 4.99 15.25
C LEU A 76 1.25 5.62 16.02
N GLU A 77 2.25 6.12 15.31
CA GLU A 77 3.42 6.77 15.88
C GLU A 77 3.72 8.07 15.14
N ASP A 78 4.37 9.00 15.80
CA ASP A 78 4.89 10.20 15.16
C ASP A 78 5.96 9.82 14.12
N ASN A 79 6.04 10.57 13.04
CA ASN A 79 7.02 10.38 11.97
C ASN A 79 6.95 8.98 11.33
N THR A 80 5.77 8.44 11.17
CA THR A 80 5.54 7.20 10.41
C THR A 80 5.71 7.50 8.92
N VAL A 81 6.48 6.65 8.23
CA VAL A 81 6.75 6.80 6.79
C VAL A 81 6.28 5.57 6.05
N VAL A 82 5.43 5.80 5.04
CA VAL A 82 4.85 4.74 4.21
C VAL A 82 5.02 5.10 2.74
N TYR A 83 5.40 4.13 1.93
CA TYR A 83 5.53 4.28 0.47
C TYR A 83 4.48 3.43 -0.24
N CYS A 84 3.86 3.99 -1.28
CA CYS A 84 3.09 3.22 -2.26
C CYS A 84 3.90 3.18 -3.56
N ILE A 85 4.08 1.99 -4.12
CA ILE A 85 4.98 1.73 -5.24
C ILE A 85 4.25 0.97 -6.34
N HIS A 86 4.32 1.48 -7.58
CA HIS A 86 3.78 0.81 -8.76
C HIS A 86 4.82 0.78 -9.88
N ALA A 87 4.86 -0.31 -10.61
CA ALA A 87 5.60 -0.39 -11.87
C ALA A 87 4.64 -0.15 -13.03
N LEU A 88 4.95 0.85 -13.87
CA LEU A 88 4.22 1.13 -15.10
C LEU A 88 4.97 0.48 -16.26
N ARG A 89 4.26 -0.32 -17.07
CA ARG A 89 4.85 -0.94 -18.27
C ARG A 89 4.48 -0.10 -19.49
N ASP A 90 5.37 -0.10 -20.49
CA ASP A 90 5.13 0.64 -21.73
C ASP A 90 3.86 0.15 -22.41
N GLY A 91 3.02 1.10 -22.81
CA GLY A 91 1.75 0.81 -23.48
C GLY A 91 0.65 0.28 -22.57
N ASP A 92 0.93 0.08 -21.28
CA ASP A 92 -0.09 -0.38 -20.33
C ASP A 92 -0.93 0.80 -19.83
N ASP A 93 -2.21 0.55 -19.70
CA ASP A 93 -3.05 1.37 -18.83
C ASP A 93 -2.66 1.08 -17.39
N VAL A 94 -2.66 2.08 -16.52
CA VAL A 94 -2.38 1.89 -15.08
C VAL A 94 -3.34 0.89 -14.45
N CYS A 95 -4.51 0.68 -15.04
CA CYS A 95 -5.49 -0.31 -14.60
C CYS A 95 -5.02 -1.76 -14.80
N ASP A 96 -4.08 -1.98 -15.71
CA ASP A 96 -3.67 -3.31 -16.16
C ASP A 96 -2.26 -3.70 -15.71
N ILE A 97 -1.70 -2.95 -14.77
CA ILE A 97 -0.32 -3.18 -14.31
C ILE A 97 -0.16 -4.57 -13.72
N ILE A 98 -1.10 -4.98 -12.88
CA ILE A 98 -1.09 -6.26 -12.20
C ILE A 98 -2.50 -6.85 -12.29
N ASP A 99 -2.58 -8.14 -12.67
CA ASP A 99 -3.84 -8.86 -12.65
C ASP A 99 -4.33 -8.96 -11.21
N PRO A 100 -5.54 -8.47 -10.90
CA PRO A 100 -6.05 -8.47 -9.52
C PRO A 100 -6.30 -9.87 -8.96
N GLU A 101 -6.38 -10.88 -9.84
CA GLU A 101 -6.52 -12.28 -9.41
C GLU A 101 -5.17 -12.94 -9.16
N SER A 102 -4.08 -12.29 -9.51
CA SER A 102 -2.73 -12.81 -9.29
C SER A 102 -2.23 -12.50 -7.89
N ILE A 103 -1.47 -13.43 -7.35
CA ILE A 103 -0.67 -13.21 -6.15
C ILE A 103 0.74 -12.87 -6.61
N PRO A 104 1.34 -11.77 -6.13
CA PRO A 104 2.71 -11.43 -6.50
C PRO A 104 3.67 -12.58 -6.23
N PHE A 105 4.54 -12.86 -7.20
CA PHE A 105 5.53 -13.91 -7.07
C PHE A 105 6.42 -13.68 -5.84
N GLY A 106 6.53 -14.70 -4.98
CA GLY A 106 7.35 -14.61 -3.77
C GLY A 106 6.71 -13.87 -2.59
N ALA A 107 5.47 -13.40 -2.74
CA ALA A 107 4.78 -12.75 -1.64
C ALA A 107 4.43 -13.75 -0.54
N ARG A 108 4.63 -13.34 0.72
CA ARG A 108 4.25 -14.13 1.89
C ARG A 108 2.85 -13.74 2.34
N GLU A 109 2.18 -14.62 3.11
CA GLU A 109 0.84 -14.36 3.63
C GLU A 109 0.74 -13.06 4.42
N ASP A 110 1.75 -12.75 5.23
CA ASP A 110 1.78 -11.54 6.04
C ASP A 110 1.98 -10.25 5.22
N GLN A 111 2.28 -10.39 3.93
CA GLN A 111 2.43 -9.27 3.01
C GLN A 111 1.17 -8.98 2.18
N ILE A 112 0.14 -9.81 2.33
CA ILE A 112 -1.09 -9.69 1.53
C ILE A 112 -2.24 -9.26 2.43
N PHE A 113 -2.87 -8.14 2.06
CA PHE A 113 -4.05 -7.65 2.77
C PHE A 113 -5.02 -6.98 1.79
N PRO A 114 -6.29 -7.38 1.75
CA PRO A 114 -6.87 -8.46 2.56
C PRO A 114 -6.29 -9.84 2.19
N VAL A 115 -6.38 -10.81 3.11
CA VAL A 115 -5.81 -12.15 2.91
C VAL A 115 -6.45 -12.81 1.68
N ALA A 116 -5.60 -13.28 0.77
CA ALA A 116 -6.06 -14.00 -0.41
C ALA A 116 -6.35 -15.47 -0.07
N ASN A 117 -7.45 -15.99 -0.63
CA ASN A 117 -7.83 -17.39 -0.41
C ASN A 117 -6.97 -18.37 -1.22
N ASN A 118 -6.34 -17.90 -2.28
CA ASN A 118 -5.56 -18.72 -3.22
C ASN A 118 -4.15 -18.17 -3.34
N LEU A 119 -3.32 -18.39 -2.31
CA LEU A 119 -1.92 -18.02 -2.35
C LEU A 119 -1.13 -18.98 -3.24
N ILE A 120 -0.31 -18.42 -4.11
CA ILE A 120 0.66 -19.17 -4.88
C ILE A 120 1.95 -19.18 -4.08
N HIS A 121 2.33 -20.36 -3.59
CA HIS A 121 3.61 -20.55 -2.91
C HIS A 121 4.67 -21.00 -3.90
N VAL A 122 5.80 -20.36 -3.82
CA VAL A 122 6.91 -20.65 -4.73
C VAL A 122 8.10 -21.17 -3.94
#